data_5a8f76c433d14a7eed38fd572b264564
#
_entry.id   5a8f76c433d14a7eed38fd572b264564
#
_cell.length_a   1.000
_cell.length_b   1.000
_cell.length_c   1.000
_cell.angle_alpha   90.00
_cell.angle_beta   90.00
_cell.angle_gamma   90.00
#
_symmetry.space_group_name_H-M   'P 1'
#
loop_
_entity.id
_entity.type
_entity.pdbx_description
1 polymer ?
#
loop_
_entity_poly.entity_id
_entity_poly.type
_entity_poly.pdbx_seq_one_letter_code
_entity_poly.pdbx_strand_id
1 'polypeptide(L)'
;MKNKLLAVFTAGVLLFNLVGASLAGPRHKKTRVKQANQLVALLPASDAVVAFDSKRFLNDALPTLLSANQPALAQITAKLDEVQQKSGIDLRQFDQVAAGFTMKQGAGKDVDFDPVIVARGEIKAGALVGIAKLASNGTYREEKIGDRTVYVFSARELGKKNIPAATNSKIAGAVGRAVDGLTNEIAVTSIDSNTLAFGSLVRVREALEAKSHVGVELTTLLERKPAAIMSFAAKAPNGPSKFLPLENDELGATIDSIRYLCGSMDVTDGNTVLQVMARTVKPEQAQSLLETLEGLQMVGKALIGGSKGADKQVYARLIDSVKFARTGNEVNLDLRVPQSDIDVLVGMIK
;
A
#
# COMPACT_ATOMS: atom_id res chain seq x y z
N MET A 1 -7.97 21.53 -2.08
CA MET A 1 -7.04 21.25 -0.99
C MET A 1 -7.44 20.06 -0.09
N LYS A 2 -8.61 19.42 -0.28
CA LYS A 2 -9.16 18.33 0.58
C LYS A 2 -8.62 16.92 0.30
N ASN A 3 -7.65 16.72 -0.62
CA ASN A 3 -7.40 15.39 -1.21
C ASN A 3 -6.03 14.76 -0.90
N LYS A 4 -5.10 15.41 -0.19
CA LYS A 4 -3.74 14.88 -0.01
C LYS A 4 -3.56 13.98 1.21
N LEU A 5 -4.36 14.17 2.25
CA LEU A 5 -4.31 13.33 3.45
C LEU A 5 -5.04 11.99 3.27
N LEU A 6 -6.04 12.00 2.41
CA LEU A 6 -6.65 10.79 1.91
C LEU A 6 -5.61 9.90 1.18
N ALA A 7 -4.52 10.46 0.68
CA ALA A 7 -3.49 9.74 -0.07
C ALA A 7 -2.62 8.82 0.79
N VAL A 8 -2.37 9.12 2.07
CA VAL A 8 -1.61 8.21 2.97
C VAL A 8 -2.49 7.08 3.46
N PHE A 9 -3.72 7.37 3.82
CA PHE A 9 -4.75 6.37 4.05
C PHE A 9 -5.14 5.67 2.74
N THR A 10 -5.13 6.37 1.62
CA THR A 10 -5.47 5.82 0.30
C THR A 10 -4.31 5.13 -0.40
N ALA A 11 -3.04 5.29 -0.08
CA ALA A 11 -2.02 4.34 -0.55
C ALA A 11 -2.23 2.95 0.07
N GLY A 12 -2.60 2.87 1.34
CA GLY A 12 -3.13 1.65 1.95
C GLY A 12 -4.51 1.26 1.41
N VAL A 13 -5.42 2.22 1.23
CA VAL A 13 -6.81 2.04 0.78
C VAL A 13 -6.93 1.97 -0.75
N LEU A 14 -5.97 2.43 -1.54
CA LEU A 14 -5.99 2.41 -3.01
C LEU A 14 -5.45 1.12 -3.61
N LEU A 15 -4.62 0.38 -2.89
CA LEU A 15 -4.50 -1.07 -3.10
C LEU A 15 -5.84 -1.77 -2.79
N PHE A 16 -6.69 -1.17 -1.98
CA PHE A 16 -8.05 -1.60 -1.65
C PHE A 16 -9.07 -1.42 -2.77
N ASN A 17 -8.90 -0.47 -3.68
CA ASN A 17 -9.84 -0.27 -4.79
C ASN A 17 -9.54 -1.15 -6.02
N LEU A 18 -8.52 -2.05 -5.94
CA LEU A 18 -8.16 -3.03 -6.97
C LEU A 18 -8.58 -4.45 -6.62
N VAL A 19 -9.50 -4.58 -5.67
CA VAL A 19 -9.83 -5.89 -5.12
C VAL A 19 -11.08 -6.45 -5.76
N GLY A 20 -10.96 -7.61 -6.30
CA GLY A 20 -12.01 -8.53 -6.67
C GLY A 20 -11.55 -9.81 -7.34
N ALA A 21 -11.73 -10.90 -6.70
CA ALA A 21 -12.06 -12.29 -6.97
C ALA A 21 -11.05 -13.31 -7.59
N SER A 22 -10.95 -14.40 -7.27
CA SER A 22 -10.89 -15.75 -6.75
C SER A 22 -10.17 -16.86 -7.55
N LEU A 23 -9.91 -17.91 -7.11
CA LEU A 23 -10.27 -19.29 -6.86
C LEU A 23 -9.10 -20.14 -6.35
N ALA A 24 -9.43 -21.17 -5.57
CA ALA A 24 -8.55 -21.95 -4.73
C ALA A 24 -7.53 -22.84 -5.48
N GLY A 25 -6.32 -22.92 -4.92
CA GLY A 25 -5.31 -23.93 -5.18
C GLY A 25 -4.43 -24.15 -3.93
N PRO A 26 -3.75 -25.31 -3.75
CA PRO A 26 -3.34 -25.84 -2.46
C PRO A 26 -2.02 -25.31 -1.90
N ARG A 27 -2.02 -25.07 -0.63
CA ARG A 27 -1.00 -25.07 0.41
C ARG A 27 0.49 -25.05 0.06
N HIS A 28 1.12 -23.84 0.13
CA HIS A 28 2.56 -23.68 0.39
C HIS A 28 2.81 -22.52 1.38
N LYS A 29 2.35 -22.63 2.63
CA LYS A 29 2.35 -21.52 3.61
C LYS A 29 3.72 -21.17 4.23
N LYS A 30 4.67 -22.09 4.39
CA LYS A 30 5.88 -21.85 5.19
C LYS A 30 7.05 -21.14 4.49
N THR A 31 7.22 -21.31 3.20
CA THR A 31 8.37 -20.75 2.46
C THR A 31 8.16 -19.28 2.09
N ARG A 32 6.94 -18.85 1.82
CA ARG A 32 6.58 -17.49 1.38
C ARG A 32 6.74 -16.42 2.47
N VAL A 33 6.39 -16.76 3.72
CA VAL A 33 6.55 -15.86 4.88
C VAL A 33 8.00 -15.39 5.03
N LYS A 34 8.95 -16.29 4.80
CA LYS A 34 10.38 -16.00 4.91
C LYS A 34 10.89 -15.07 3.80
N GLN A 35 10.22 -15.04 2.64
CA GLN A 35 10.63 -14.21 1.49
C GLN A 35 10.19 -12.75 1.60
N ALA A 36 8.99 -12.46 2.11
CA ALA A 36 8.52 -11.07 2.30
C ALA A 36 9.42 -10.32 3.29
N ASN A 37 9.82 -10.97 4.39
CA ASN A 37 10.74 -10.40 5.37
C ASN A 37 12.14 -10.15 4.77
N GLN A 38 12.57 -10.96 3.79
CA GLN A 38 13.84 -10.76 3.10
C GLN A 38 13.86 -9.49 2.24
N LEU A 39 12.73 -9.12 1.60
CA LEU A 39 12.66 -7.88 0.83
C LEU A 39 12.64 -6.64 1.74
N VAL A 40 11.94 -6.70 2.86
CA VAL A 40 11.93 -5.62 3.85
C VAL A 40 13.34 -5.38 4.41
N ALA A 41 14.15 -6.43 4.57
CA ALA A 41 15.53 -6.31 5.02
C ALA A 41 16.45 -5.59 4.01
N LEU A 42 16.05 -5.47 2.74
CA LEU A 42 16.78 -4.71 1.72
C LEU A 42 16.40 -3.23 1.70
N LEU A 43 15.36 -2.83 2.43
CA LEU A 43 14.93 -1.44 2.51
C LEU A 43 15.82 -0.66 3.48
N PRO A 44 16.19 0.58 3.17
CA PRO A 44 16.91 1.47 4.08
C PRO A 44 15.97 1.94 5.21
N ALA A 45 16.52 2.66 6.18
CA ALA A 45 15.74 3.29 7.24
C ALA A 45 14.53 4.03 6.65
N SER A 46 13.35 3.78 7.20
CA SER A 46 12.08 4.27 6.67
C SER A 46 11.13 4.58 7.83
N ASP A 47 10.26 5.58 7.66
CA ASP A 47 9.21 5.93 8.62
C ASP A 47 7.95 5.09 8.42
N ALA A 48 7.74 4.58 7.21
CA ALA A 48 6.68 3.65 6.89
C ALA A 48 7.17 2.56 5.94
N VAL A 49 6.62 1.37 6.08
CA VAL A 49 6.97 0.18 5.27
C VAL A 49 5.70 -0.56 4.89
N VAL A 50 5.67 -1.04 3.65
CA VAL A 50 4.61 -1.91 3.12
C VAL A 50 5.25 -3.17 2.57
N ALA A 51 4.66 -4.32 2.86
CA ALA A 51 5.00 -5.60 2.25
C ALA A 51 3.76 -6.15 1.53
N PHE A 52 3.93 -6.64 0.31
CA PHE A 52 2.85 -7.07 -0.56
C PHE A 52 3.21 -8.36 -1.31
N ASP A 53 2.39 -9.40 -1.16
CA ASP A 53 2.45 -10.64 -1.95
C ASP A 53 1.65 -10.44 -3.24
N SER A 54 2.31 -9.93 -4.28
CA SER A 54 1.69 -9.60 -5.56
C SER A 54 1.21 -10.85 -6.30
N LYS A 55 1.95 -11.95 -6.21
CA LYS A 55 1.55 -13.21 -6.83
C LYS A 55 0.26 -13.76 -6.22
N ARG A 56 0.18 -13.78 -4.90
CA ARG A 56 -1.02 -14.20 -4.19
C ARG A 56 -2.20 -13.25 -4.43
N PHE A 57 -1.92 -11.94 -4.46
CA PHE A 57 -2.94 -10.96 -4.80
C PHE A 57 -3.52 -11.19 -6.19
N LEU A 58 -2.68 -11.24 -7.21
CA LEU A 58 -3.13 -11.34 -8.60
C LEU A 58 -3.76 -12.70 -8.93
N ASN A 59 -3.26 -13.80 -8.35
CA ASN A 59 -3.70 -15.14 -8.70
C ASN A 59 -4.80 -15.70 -7.77
N ASP A 60 -4.83 -15.26 -6.51
CA ASP A 60 -5.76 -15.81 -5.52
C ASP A 60 -6.80 -14.77 -5.10
N ALA A 61 -6.39 -13.57 -4.68
CA ALA A 61 -7.30 -12.57 -4.14
C ALA A 61 -8.07 -11.83 -5.23
N LEU A 62 -7.40 -11.31 -6.24
CA LEU A 62 -8.00 -10.49 -7.28
C LEU A 62 -9.13 -11.22 -8.03
N PRO A 63 -9.01 -12.44 -8.54
CA PRO A 63 -10.14 -13.19 -9.04
C PRO A 63 -11.21 -13.61 -7.98
N THR A 64 -11.06 -13.72 -6.58
CA THR A 64 -12.11 -13.91 -5.57
C THR A 64 -12.98 -12.66 -5.39
N LEU A 65 -12.39 -11.56 -5.28
CA LEU A 65 -13.06 -10.33 -4.96
C LEU A 65 -13.83 -9.71 -6.16
N LEU A 66 -13.51 -10.03 -7.48
CA LEU A 66 -14.32 -9.64 -8.66
C LEU A 66 -15.18 -10.79 -9.24
N SER A 67 -15.44 -11.86 -8.46
CA SER A 67 -16.26 -12.98 -8.95
C SER A 67 -17.62 -12.53 -9.49
N ALA A 68 -18.23 -11.58 -8.83
CA ALA A 68 -19.51 -10.98 -9.23
C ALA A 68 -19.38 -9.88 -10.31
N ASN A 69 -18.16 -9.43 -10.67
CA ASN A 69 -17.93 -8.39 -11.67
C ASN A 69 -16.87 -8.82 -12.71
N GLN A 70 -17.20 -9.82 -13.49
CA GLN A 70 -16.34 -10.34 -14.56
C GLN A 70 -15.86 -9.27 -15.56
N PRO A 71 -16.68 -8.25 -15.93
CA PRO A 71 -16.19 -7.16 -16.77
C PRO A 71 -15.04 -6.37 -16.13
N ALA A 72 -15.10 -6.07 -14.83
CA ALA A 72 -14.02 -5.36 -14.14
C ALA A 72 -12.74 -6.23 -14.08
N LEU A 73 -12.88 -7.53 -13.82
CA LEU A 73 -11.75 -8.47 -13.86
C LEU A 73 -11.10 -8.49 -15.24
N ALA A 74 -11.92 -8.60 -16.29
CA ALA A 74 -11.42 -8.59 -17.67
C ALA A 74 -10.70 -7.27 -18.01
N GLN A 75 -11.21 -6.12 -17.54
CA GLN A 75 -10.55 -4.82 -17.74
C GLN A 75 -9.18 -4.76 -17.04
N ILE A 76 -9.08 -5.27 -15.80
CA ILE A 76 -7.80 -5.30 -15.09
C ILE A 76 -6.83 -6.22 -15.81
N THR A 77 -7.26 -7.42 -16.22
CA THR A 77 -6.44 -8.36 -16.98
C THR A 77 -5.96 -7.73 -18.29
N ALA A 78 -6.85 -7.11 -19.04
CA ALA A 78 -6.50 -6.39 -20.27
C ALA A 78 -5.49 -5.26 -20.03
N LYS A 79 -5.59 -4.55 -18.90
CA LYS A 79 -4.60 -3.53 -18.53
C LYS A 79 -3.23 -4.13 -18.19
N LEU A 80 -3.18 -5.26 -17.52
CA LEU A 80 -1.92 -5.98 -17.28
C LEU A 80 -1.29 -6.43 -18.61
N ASP A 81 -2.10 -6.94 -19.54
CA ASP A 81 -1.65 -7.34 -20.89
C ASP A 81 -1.18 -6.12 -21.69
N GLU A 82 -1.89 -4.98 -21.61
CA GLU A 82 -1.48 -3.72 -22.25
C GLU A 82 -0.12 -3.23 -21.72
N VAL A 83 0.11 -3.30 -20.40
CA VAL A 83 1.41 -2.96 -19.80
C VAL A 83 2.49 -3.89 -20.33
N GLN A 84 2.24 -5.20 -20.35
CA GLN A 84 3.18 -6.18 -20.89
C GLN A 84 3.50 -5.92 -22.37
N GLN A 85 2.49 -5.67 -23.19
CA GLN A 85 2.69 -5.39 -24.62
C GLN A 85 3.46 -4.10 -24.89
N LYS A 86 3.18 -3.04 -24.13
CA LYS A 86 3.82 -1.73 -24.33
C LYS A 86 5.21 -1.61 -23.73
N SER A 87 5.42 -2.22 -22.56
CA SER A 87 6.67 -2.10 -21.80
C SER A 87 7.55 -3.34 -21.86
N GLY A 88 7.02 -4.49 -22.30
CA GLY A 88 7.69 -5.79 -22.18
C GLY A 88 7.74 -6.31 -20.73
N ILE A 89 7.09 -5.65 -19.78
CA ILE A 89 7.09 -6.01 -18.36
C ILE A 89 5.77 -6.67 -18.00
N ASP A 90 5.81 -7.96 -17.69
CA ASP A 90 4.65 -8.65 -17.13
C ASP A 90 4.62 -8.51 -15.60
N LEU A 91 3.69 -7.69 -15.10
CA LEU A 91 3.52 -7.43 -13.67
C LEU A 91 3.14 -8.69 -12.87
N ARG A 92 2.62 -9.73 -13.51
CA ARG A 92 2.29 -11.01 -12.90
C ARG A 92 3.52 -11.86 -12.55
N GLN A 93 4.68 -11.52 -13.12
CA GLN A 93 5.95 -12.18 -12.81
C GLN A 93 6.57 -11.73 -11.49
N PHE A 94 6.06 -10.65 -10.89
CA PHE A 94 6.50 -10.25 -9.56
C PHE A 94 5.79 -11.08 -8.50
N ASP A 95 6.57 -11.76 -7.68
CA ASP A 95 6.04 -12.55 -6.55
C ASP A 95 5.75 -11.66 -5.36
N GLN A 96 6.67 -10.75 -5.05
CA GLN A 96 6.62 -9.92 -3.85
C GLN A 96 7.19 -8.52 -4.10
N VAL A 97 6.62 -7.56 -3.40
CA VAL A 97 7.05 -6.16 -3.39
C VAL A 97 7.16 -5.68 -1.94
N ALA A 98 8.23 -4.96 -1.64
CA ALA A 98 8.36 -4.20 -0.40
C ALA A 98 8.64 -2.74 -0.73
N ALA A 99 8.01 -1.83 -0.01
CA ALA A 99 8.22 -0.39 -0.17
C ALA A 99 8.54 0.26 1.17
N GLY A 100 9.55 1.12 1.18
CA GLY A 100 9.92 1.96 2.32
C GLY A 100 9.72 3.43 1.96
N PHE A 101 9.19 4.19 2.90
CA PHE A 101 8.91 5.62 2.74
C PHE A 101 9.57 6.41 3.84
N THR A 102 10.25 7.50 3.49
CA THR A 102 10.57 8.56 4.44
C THR A 102 9.57 9.69 4.31
N MET A 103 9.16 10.25 5.42
CA MET A 103 8.25 11.37 5.49
C MET A 103 9.06 12.65 5.71
N LYS A 104 8.92 13.61 4.81
CA LYS A 104 9.50 14.96 4.94
C LYS A 104 8.37 15.95 5.12
N GLN A 105 8.54 16.88 6.03
CA GLN A 105 7.57 17.97 6.18
C GLN A 105 7.73 18.91 4.98
N GLY A 106 6.69 18.95 4.16
CA GLY A 106 6.57 19.88 3.04
C GLY A 106 6.18 21.28 3.49
N ALA A 107 5.89 22.15 2.56
CA ALA A 107 5.42 23.50 2.86
C ALA A 107 3.99 23.46 3.48
N GLY A 108 3.83 24.03 4.67
CA GLY A 108 2.55 24.10 5.37
C GLY A 108 2.13 22.78 6.03
N LYS A 109 0.94 22.28 5.67
CA LYS A 109 0.37 21.00 6.19
C LYS A 109 0.66 19.79 5.30
N ASP A 110 1.45 19.96 4.25
CA ASP A 110 1.76 18.87 3.31
C ASP A 110 2.87 17.98 3.88
N VAL A 111 2.78 16.69 3.61
CA VAL A 111 3.84 15.69 3.86
C VAL A 111 4.29 15.17 2.52
N ASP A 112 5.57 15.31 2.26
CA ASP A 112 6.22 14.71 1.09
C ASP A 112 6.73 13.32 1.44
N PHE A 113 6.48 12.36 0.56
CA PHE A 113 6.92 10.97 0.72
C PHE A 113 8.02 10.69 -0.29
N ASP A 114 9.13 10.18 0.22
CA ASP A 114 10.26 9.76 -0.60
C ASP A 114 10.34 8.22 -0.57
N PRO A 115 9.89 7.54 -1.66
CA PRO A 115 9.79 6.09 -1.70
C PRO A 115 11.05 5.41 -2.20
N VAL A 116 11.27 4.18 -1.71
CA VAL A 116 12.06 3.16 -2.37
C VAL A 116 11.29 1.86 -2.38
N ILE A 117 11.29 1.18 -3.53
CA ILE A 117 10.55 -0.04 -3.75
C ILE A 117 11.53 -1.12 -4.18
N VAL A 118 11.42 -2.28 -3.55
CA VAL A 118 12.15 -3.49 -3.92
C VAL A 118 11.13 -4.53 -4.36
N ALA A 119 11.30 -5.08 -5.56
CA ALA A 119 10.40 -6.06 -6.13
C ALA A 119 11.18 -7.30 -6.56
N ARG A 120 10.66 -8.48 -6.26
CA ARG A 120 11.23 -9.79 -6.59
C ARG A 120 10.19 -10.66 -7.29
N GLY A 121 10.66 -11.50 -8.22
CA GLY A 121 9.79 -12.44 -8.92
C GLY A 121 10.52 -13.30 -9.93
N GLU A 122 9.76 -13.96 -10.78
CA GLU A 122 10.25 -14.75 -11.93
C GLU A 122 10.65 -13.80 -13.07
N ILE A 123 11.44 -12.78 -12.76
CA ILE A 123 11.87 -11.73 -13.67
C ILE A 123 13.36 -11.84 -13.99
N LYS A 124 13.74 -11.32 -15.14
CA LYS A 124 15.14 -11.08 -15.47
C LYS A 124 15.45 -9.59 -15.19
N ALA A 125 15.88 -9.29 -13.95
CA ALA A 125 16.05 -7.91 -13.50
C ALA A 125 16.91 -7.06 -14.45
N GLY A 126 18.01 -7.60 -14.97
CA GLY A 126 18.84 -6.92 -15.97
C GLY A 126 18.12 -6.62 -17.29
N ALA A 127 17.22 -7.50 -17.72
CA ALA A 127 16.42 -7.27 -18.94
C ALA A 127 15.41 -6.14 -18.71
N LEU A 128 14.78 -6.06 -17.52
CA LEU A 128 13.87 -4.97 -17.19
C LEU A 128 14.57 -3.60 -17.14
N VAL A 129 15.82 -3.55 -16.64
CA VAL A 129 16.66 -2.36 -16.75
C VAL A 129 16.92 -2.02 -18.22
N GLY A 130 17.20 -3.01 -19.06
CA GLY A 130 17.36 -2.82 -20.53
C GLY A 130 16.11 -2.23 -21.18
N ILE A 131 14.93 -2.72 -20.81
CA ILE A 131 13.64 -2.19 -21.28
C ILE A 131 13.46 -0.73 -20.86
N ALA A 132 13.77 -0.38 -19.58
CA ALA A 132 13.69 1.00 -19.11
C ALA A 132 14.62 1.93 -19.90
N LYS A 133 15.83 1.47 -20.25
CA LYS A 133 16.76 2.21 -21.14
C LYS A 133 16.17 2.47 -22.53
N LEU A 134 15.55 1.46 -23.12
CA LEU A 134 14.90 1.60 -24.44
C LEU A 134 13.68 2.53 -24.35
N ALA A 135 12.86 2.42 -23.30
CA ALA A 135 11.69 3.26 -23.10
C ALA A 135 12.05 4.75 -22.92
N SER A 136 13.21 5.05 -22.37
CA SER A 136 13.74 6.40 -22.20
C SER A 136 14.35 6.98 -23.49
N ASN A 137 14.35 6.23 -24.63
CA ASN A 137 15.06 6.59 -25.87
C ASN A 137 16.54 6.94 -25.66
N GLY A 138 17.19 6.26 -24.71
CA GLY A 138 18.58 6.53 -24.37
C GLY A 138 18.79 7.79 -23.51
N THR A 139 17.72 8.46 -23.08
CA THR A 139 17.81 9.62 -22.18
C THR A 139 17.85 9.15 -20.73
N TYR A 140 19.00 8.70 -20.28
CA TYR A 140 19.27 8.30 -18.90
C TYR A 140 20.72 8.61 -18.57
N ARG A 141 21.05 8.68 -17.28
CA ARG A 141 22.43 8.70 -16.81
C ARG A 141 22.73 7.45 -16.00
N GLU A 142 23.99 7.06 -15.99
CA GLU A 142 24.49 5.95 -15.19
C GLU A 142 25.27 6.50 -14.00
N GLU A 143 25.04 5.89 -12.84
CA GLU A 143 25.79 6.19 -11.63
C GLU A 143 26.26 4.88 -11.00
N LYS A 144 27.54 4.79 -10.62
CA LYS A 144 28.07 3.63 -9.91
C LYS A 144 27.98 3.82 -8.42
N ILE A 145 27.38 2.85 -7.75
CA ILE A 145 27.25 2.77 -6.28
C ILE A 145 27.81 1.41 -5.85
N GLY A 146 29.02 1.41 -5.30
CA GLY A 146 29.79 0.15 -5.13
C GLY A 146 30.04 -0.51 -6.48
N ASP A 147 29.74 -1.80 -6.57
CA ASP A 147 29.86 -2.63 -7.79
C ASP A 147 28.60 -2.60 -8.66
N ARG A 148 27.57 -1.85 -8.28
CA ARG A 148 26.32 -1.79 -9.02
C ARG A 148 26.19 -0.52 -9.85
N THR A 149 25.56 -0.67 -11.01
CA THR A 149 25.18 0.47 -11.84
C THR A 149 23.70 0.82 -11.58
N VAL A 150 23.47 2.06 -11.22
CA VAL A 150 22.12 2.65 -11.07
C VAL A 150 21.83 3.48 -12.30
N TYR A 151 20.66 3.27 -12.89
CA TYR A 151 20.18 3.98 -14.06
C TYR A 151 19.15 5.01 -13.62
N VAL A 152 19.40 6.27 -13.94
CA VAL A 152 18.57 7.40 -13.53
C VAL A 152 17.83 7.96 -14.73
N PHE A 153 16.53 7.92 -14.68
CA PHE A 153 15.61 8.32 -15.74
C PHE A 153 14.85 9.57 -15.33
N SER A 154 14.53 10.43 -16.30
CA SER A 154 13.58 11.53 -16.07
C SER A 154 12.16 10.96 -15.94
N ALA A 155 11.49 11.22 -14.81
CA ALA A 155 10.10 10.82 -14.59
C ALA A 155 9.15 11.40 -15.64
N ARG A 156 9.44 12.62 -16.12
CA ARG A 156 8.68 13.29 -17.20
C ARG A 156 8.80 12.57 -18.54
N GLU A 157 9.96 12.06 -18.85
CA GLU A 157 10.20 11.32 -20.11
C GLU A 157 9.51 9.95 -20.09
N LEU A 158 9.61 9.23 -18.97
CA LEU A 158 8.92 7.94 -18.79
C LEU A 158 7.39 8.11 -18.76
N GLY A 159 6.89 9.15 -18.08
CA GLY A 159 5.46 9.42 -17.94
C GLY A 159 4.77 9.84 -19.22
N LYS A 160 5.41 10.69 -20.04
CA LYS A 160 4.81 11.23 -21.28
C LYS A 160 4.48 10.18 -22.34
N LYS A 161 5.17 9.03 -22.34
CA LYS A 161 5.05 8.02 -23.39
C LYS A 161 4.39 6.70 -22.97
N ASN A 162 4.46 6.34 -21.70
CA ASN A 162 4.18 4.97 -21.25
C ASN A 162 3.04 4.86 -20.21
N ILE A 163 2.61 5.95 -19.61
CA ILE A 163 1.40 5.95 -18.79
C ILE A 163 0.26 6.35 -19.71
N PRO A 164 -0.67 5.43 -20.04
CA PRO A 164 -1.87 5.82 -20.77
C PRO A 164 -2.50 6.99 -20.01
N ALA A 165 -2.89 8.05 -20.76
CA ALA A 165 -3.66 9.13 -20.16
C ALA A 165 -4.77 8.51 -19.34
N ALA A 166 -4.67 8.65 -18.04
CA ALA A 166 -5.54 7.95 -17.12
C ALA A 166 -6.97 8.37 -17.43
N THR A 167 -7.67 7.51 -18.12
CA THR A 167 -9.13 7.62 -18.20
C THR A 167 -9.64 7.77 -16.79
N ASN A 168 -10.37 8.83 -16.53
CA ASN A 168 -11.10 9.31 -15.34
C ASN A 168 -11.32 8.37 -14.13
N SER A 169 -10.47 7.37 -13.90
CA SER A 169 -10.56 6.50 -12.74
C SER A 169 -9.79 7.13 -11.58
N LYS A 170 -10.41 7.16 -10.41
CA LYS A 170 -9.78 7.60 -9.14
C LYS A 170 -8.45 6.86 -8.85
N ILE A 171 -8.30 5.66 -9.41
CA ILE A 171 -7.13 4.78 -9.32
C ILE A 171 -5.93 5.35 -10.09
N ALA A 172 -6.15 5.78 -11.34
CA ALA A 172 -5.11 6.38 -12.16
C ALA A 172 -4.61 7.70 -11.57
N GLY A 173 -5.51 8.47 -10.94
CA GLY A 173 -5.11 9.67 -10.18
C GLY A 173 -4.28 9.38 -8.94
N ALA A 174 -4.33 8.18 -8.38
CA ALA A 174 -3.52 7.82 -7.21
C ALA A 174 -2.16 7.23 -7.58
N VAL A 175 -2.10 6.41 -8.63
CA VAL A 175 -0.83 5.98 -9.25
C VAL A 175 -0.09 7.21 -9.79
N GLY A 176 -0.79 8.14 -10.44
CA GLY A 176 -0.21 9.42 -10.87
C GLY A 176 0.39 10.21 -9.70
N ARG A 177 -0.32 10.32 -8.57
CA ARG A 177 0.21 11.02 -7.39
C ARG A 177 1.36 10.30 -6.69
N ALA A 178 1.40 8.96 -6.71
CA ALA A 178 2.56 8.21 -6.23
C ALA A 178 3.78 8.41 -7.14
N VAL A 179 3.55 8.54 -8.45
CA VAL A 179 4.59 8.88 -9.44
C VAL A 179 4.98 10.36 -9.36
N ASP A 180 4.02 11.27 -9.09
CA ASP A 180 4.27 12.70 -8.86
C ASP A 180 5.01 12.96 -7.54
N GLY A 181 4.88 12.05 -6.57
CA GLY A 181 5.67 12.04 -5.32
C GLY A 181 7.10 11.54 -5.52
N LEU A 182 7.37 10.79 -6.59
CA LEU A 182 8.73 10.57 -7.07
C LEU A 182 9.22 11.90 -7.63
N THR A 183 10.36 12.36 -7.15
CA THR A 183 11.05 13.55 -7.68
C THR A 183 11.18 13.45 -9.19
N ASN A 184 11.59 14.53 -9.88
CA ASN A 184 11.74 14.58 -11.35
C ASN A 184 12.56 13.42 -11.95
N GLU A 185 13.23 12.60 -11.13
CA GLU A 185 14.10 11.50 -11.53
C GLU A 185 13.73 10.20 -10.81
N ILE A 186 13.76 9.11 -11.55
CA ILE A 186 13.57 7.74 -11.04
C ILE A 186 14.86 6.96 -11.24
N ALA A 187 15.43 6.46 -10.16
CA ALA A 187 16.57 5.56 -10.18
C ALA A 187 16.11 4.11 -10.20
N VAL A 188 16.72 3.29 -11.04
CA VAL A 188 16.43 1.85 -11.16
C VAL A 188 17.73 1.07 -11.17
N THR A 189 17.77 -0.05 -10.44
CA THR A 189 18.91 -0.98 -10.46
C THR A 189 18.46 -2.40 -10.20
N SER A 190 19.26 -3.39 -10.66
CA SER A 190 19.12 -4.78 -10.24
C SER A 190 19.94 -5.04 -8.98
N ILE A 191 19.28 -5.55 -7.93
CA ILE A 191 19.98 -6.01 -6.72
C ILE A 191 20.61 -7.40 -6.95
N ASP A 192 19.86 -8.27 -7.61
CA ASP A 192 20.31 -9.61 -8.05
C ASP A 192 19.60 -9.99 -9.36
N SER A 193 19.70 -11.24 -9.81
CA SER A 193 19.13 -11.69 -11.08
C SER A 193 17.62 -11.56 -11.18
N ASN A 194 16.92 -11.57 -10.04
CA ASN A 194 15.46 -11.60 -9.95
C ASN A 194 14.87 -10.54 -9.00
N THR A 195 15.70 -9.58 -8.56
CA THR A 195 15.29 -8.51 -7.64
C THR A 195 15.69 -7.15 -8.21
N LEU A 196 14.72 -6.26 -8.29
CA LEU A 196 14.88 -4.85 -8.69
C LEU A 196 14.69 -3.93 -7.51
N ALA A 197 15.41 -2.80 -7.51
CA ALA A 197 15.10 -1.64 -6.68
C ALA A 197 14.83 -0.43 -7.55
N PHE A 198 13.84 0.37 -7.17
CA PHE A 198 13.53 1.64 -7.81
C PHE A 198 12.96 2.66 -6.82
N GLY A 199 13.16 3.94 -7.11
CA GLY A 199 12.75 5.04 -6.23
C GLY A 199 13.51 6.31 -6.55
N SER A 200 13.61 7.24 -5.59
CA SER A 200 14.53 8.37 -5.73
C SER A 200 15.99 7.86 -5.70
N LEU A 201 16.88 8.58 -6.37
CA LEU A 201 18.31 8.19 -6.40
C LEU A 201 18.90 8.10 -5.00
N VAL A 202 18.51 9.01 -4.11
CA VAL A 202 18.98 9.01 -2.71
C VAL A 202 18.57 7.74 -2.00
N ARG A 203 17.30 7.35 -2.12
CA ARG A 203 16.76 6.17 -1.44
C ARG A 203 17.30 4.86 -2.03
N VAL A 204 17.45 4.78 -3.35
CA VAL A 204 18.08 3.61 -4.00
C VAL A 204 19.54 3.47 -3.58
N ARG A 205 20.28 4.59 -3.46
CA ARG A 205 21.65 4.59 -2.94
C ARG A 205 21.71 4.06 -1.52
N GLU A 206 20.86 4.57 -0.61
CA GLU A 206 20.78 4.11 0.78
C GLU A 206 20.49 2.59 0.86
N ALA A 207 19.60 2.06 0.01
CA ALA A 207 19.31 0.64 -0.06
C ALA A 207 20.52 -0.19 -0.51
N LEU A 208 21.30 0.30 -1.48
CA LEU A 208 22.51 -0.39 -1.98
C LEU A 208 23.68 -0.31 -1.00
N GLU A 209 23.86 0.81 -0.34
CA GLU A 209 24.94 1.00 0.65
C GLU A 209 24.70 0.21 1.94
N ALA A 210 23.45 -0.15 2.23
CA ALA A 210 23.01 -0.96 3.37
C ALA A 210 23.55 -0.47 4.74
N LYS A 211 23.81 0.85 4.86
CA LYS A 211 24.31 1.47 6.10
C LYS A 211 23.27 1.57 7.20
N SER A 212 22.01 1.57 6.82
CA SER A 212 20.87 1.62 7.72
C SER A 212 19.72 0.79 7.15
N HIS A 213 18.96 0.18 8.02
CA HIS A 213 17.82 -0.67 7.65
C HIS A 213 16.54 -0.19 8.33
N VAL A 214 15.43 -0.73 7.89
CA VAL A 214 14.13 -0.54 8.58
C VAL A 214 14.27 -0.84 10.06
N GLY A 215 13.79 0.05 10.90
CA GLY A 215 13.88 -0.08 12.35
C GLY A 215 13.14 -1.32 12.87
N VAL A 216 13.69 -1.93 13.94
CA VAL A 216 13.18 -3.18 14.55
C VAL A 216 11.71 -3.06 14.93
N GLU A 217 11.25 -1.89 15.39
CA GLU A 217 9.84 -1.68 15.72
C GLU A 217 8.93 -1.90 14.51
N LEU A 218 9.26 -1.35 13.34
CA LEU A 218 8.44 -1.51 12.14
C LEU A 218 8.47 -2.95 11.62
N THR A 219 9.63 -3.60 11.65
CA THR A 219 9.74 -5.01 11.23
C THR A 219 8.94 -5.92 12.15
N THR A 220 9.02 -5.73 13.47
CA THR A 220 8.22 -6.49 14.45
C THR A 220 6.72 -6.29 14.25
N LEU A 221 6.28 -5.08 13.90
CA LEU A 221 4.88 -4.79 13.61
C LEU A 221 4.40 -5.46 12.32
N LEU A 222 5.23 -5.49 11.28
CA LEU A 222 4.93 -6.23 10.03
C LEU A 222 4.83 -7.74 10.25
N GLU A 223 5.66 -8.29 11.13
CA GLU A 223 5.70 -9.73 11.42
C GLU A 223 4.49 -10.26 12.20
N ARG A 224 3.62 -9.40 12.68
CA ARG A 224 2.37 -9.84 13.37
C ARG A 224 1.45 -10.66 12.48
N LYS A 225 1.44 -10.39 11.17
CA LYS A 225 0.64 -11.11 10.16
C LYS A 225 1.49 -11.44 8.93
N PRO A 226 2.49 -12.30 9.08
CA PRO A 226 3.50 -12.53 8.03
C PRO A 226 2.94 -13.25 6.81
N ALA A 227 1.75 -13.86 6.90
CA ALA A 227 1.08 -14.55 5.80
C ALA A 227 0.00 -13.69 5.12
N ALA A 228 -0.19 -12.44 5.53
CA ALA A 228 -1.16 -11.56 4.89
C ALA A 228 -0.74 -11.22 3.45
N ILE A 229 -1.71 -10.97 2.60
CA ILE A 229 -1.47 -10.50 1.22
C ILE A 229 -0.77 -9.15 1.24
N MET A 230 -1.19 -8.27 2.15
CA MET A 230 -0.57 -6.98 2.37
C MET A 230 -0.40 -6.73 3.87
N SER A 231 0.74 -6.18 4.24
CA SER A 231 1.00 -5.67 5.59
C SER A 231 1.67 -4.31 5.51
N PHE A 232 1.40 -3.44 6.45
CA PHE A 232 2.09 -2.17 6.59
C PHE A 232 2.42 -1.88 8.04
N ALA A 233 3.47 -1.10 8.25
CA ALA A 233 3.81 -0.51 9.54
C ALA A 233 4.36 0.90 9.32
N ALA A 234 3.96 1.83 10.16
CA ALA A 234 4.39 3.22 10.09
C ALA A 234 4.60 3.80 11.49
N LYS A 235 5.61 4.65 11.60
CA LYS A 235 5.80 5.55 12.72
C LYS A 235 4.94 6.79 12.46
N ALA A 236 4.10 7.17 13.40
CA ALA A 236 3.30 8.38 13.28
C ALA A 236 4.22 9.62 13.29
N PRO A 237 3.99 10.60 12.42
CA PRO A 237 4.70 11.87 12.48
C PRO A 237 4.36 12.60 13.80
N ASN A 238 5.14 13.60 14.17
CA ASN A 238 4.83 14.41 15.34
C ASN A 238 3.58 15.26 15.09
N GLY A 239 2.56 15.09 15.94
CA GLY A 239 1.28 15.77 15.80
C GLY A 239 0.51 15.34 14.56
N PRO A 240 0.14 14.04 14.42
CA PRO A 240 -0.57 13.54 13.24
C PRO A 240 -1.93 14.22 13.01
N SER A 241 -2.54 14.78 14.06
CA SER A 241 -3.77 15.58 13.97
C SER A 241 -3.65 16.79 13.05
N LYS A 242 -2.46 17.40 12.95
CA LYS A 242 -2.19 18.56 12.10
C LYS A 242 -2.45 18.30 10.61
N PHE A 243 -2.38 17.06 10.21
CA PHE A 243 -2.61 16.62 8.84
C PHE A 243 -4.06 16.23 8.59
N LEU A 244 -4.92 16.20 9.61
CA LEU A 244 -6.33 15.87 9.51
C LEU A 244 -7.18 17.15 9.56
N PRO A 245 -8.29 17.21 8.80
CA PRO A 245 -9.23 18.32 8.89
C PRO A 245 -10.13 18.16 10.14
N LEU A 246 -9.51 18.21 11.32
CA LEU A 246 -10.20 18.07 12.60
C LEU A 246 -10.57 19.46 13.11
N GLU A 247 -11.81 19.60 13.54
CA GLU A 247 -12.35 20.81 14.18
C GLU A 247 -12.45 20.67 15.72
N ASN A 248 -12.03 19.49 16.24
CA ASN A 248 -12.14 19.13 17.66
C ASN A 248 -10.76 18.91 18.25
N ASP A 249 -10.36 19.74 19.22
CA ASP A 249 -9.05 19.69 19.88
C ASP A 249 -8.85 18.40 20.69
N GLU A 250 -9.92 17.84 21.29
CA GLU A 250 -9.86 16.61 22.08
C GLU A 250 -9.58 15.39 21.17
N LEU A 251 -10.28 15.32 20.03
CA LEU A 251 -10.02 14.30 19.00
C LEU A 251 -8.59 14.45 18.45
N GLY A 252 -8.13 15.68 18.25
CA GLY A 252 -6.76 15.99 17.86
C GLY A 252 -5.74 15.46 18.86
N ALA A 253 -5.91 15.73 20.15
CA ALA A 253 -5.01 15.25 21.20
C ALA A 253 -4.97 13.72 21.30
N THR A 254 -6.13 13.07 21.13
CA THR A 254 -6.23 11.61 21.10
C THR A 254 -5.43 11.00 19.93
N ILE A 255 -5.55 11.57 18.73
CA ILE A 255 -4.82 11.15 17.55
C ILE A 255 -3.32 11.43 17.69
N ASP A 256 -2.93 12.54 18.29
CA ASP A 256 -1.54 12.90 18.54
C ASP A 256 -0.83 11.98 19.54
N SER A 257 -1.59 11.18 20.26
CA SER A 257 -1.05 10.15 21.16
C SER A 257 -0.50 8.92 20.42
N ILE A 258 -0.90 8.70 19.17
CA ILE A 258 -0.47 7.55 18.36
C ILE A 258 1.00 7.70 17.99
N ARG A 259 1.78 6.62 18.18
CA ARG A 259 3.21 6.55 17.84
C ARG A 259 3.47 5.60 16.69
N TYR A 260 2.74 4.51 16.62
CA TYR A 260 2.86 3.53 15.55
C TYR A 260 1.48 3.12 15.08
N LEU A 261 1.39 2.89 13.78
CA LEU A 261 0.23 2.32 13.11
C LEU A 261 0.70 1.11 12.31
N CYS A 262 0.04 -0.01 12.42
CA CYS A 262 0.25 -1.13 11.52
C CYS A 262 -1.07 -1.77 11.14
N GLY A 263 -1.03 -2.55 10.07
CA GLY A 263 -2.21 -3.28 9.65
C GLY A 263 -1.89 -4.33 8.60
N SER A 264 -2.90 -5.14 8.31
CA SER A 264 -2.82 -6.19 7.32
C SER A 264 -4.15 -6.40 6.62
N MET A 265 -4.07 -6.90 5.40
CA MET A 265 -5.20 -7.37 4.61
C MET A 265 -4.94 -8.79 4.16
N ASP A 266 -5.95 -9.63 4.27
CA ASP A 266 -5.97 -10.98 3.72
C ASP A 266 -7.35 -11.32 3.16
N VAL A 267 -7.40 -12.34 2.29
CA VAL A 267 -8.64 -12.92 1.79
C VAL A 267 -8.66 -14.39 2.19
N THR A 268 -9.58 -14.75 3.05
CA THR A 268 -9.68 -16.07 3.66
C THR A 268 -11.15 -16.46 3.84
N ASP A 269 -11.48 -17.70 3.48
CA ASP A 269 -12.80 -18.29 3.73
C ASP A 269 -13.97 -17.42 3.22
N GLY A 270 -13.83 -16.84 2.02
CA GLY A 270 -14.85 -15.98 1.44
C GLY A 270 -15.04 -14.62 2.14
N ASN A 271 -14.04 -14.18 2.89
CA ASN A 271 -14.05 -12.87 3.54
C ASN A 271 -12.77 -12.11 3.25
N THR A 272 -12.88 -10.80 3.06
CA THR A 272 -11.74 -9.90 3.20
C THR A 272 -11.57 -9.53 4.67
N VAL A 273 -10.40 -9.81 5.22
CA VAL A 273 -10.07 -9.53 6.61
C VAL A 273 -9.10 -8.37 6.67
N LEU A 274 -9.49 -7.34 7.39
CA LEU A 274 -8.71 -6.14 7.63
C LEU A 274 -8.40 -6.04 9.10
N GLN A 275 -7.14 -5.83 9.43
CA GLN A 275 -6.71 -5.61 10.80
C GLN A 275 -5.84 -4.35 10.83
N VAL A 276 -6.15 -3.45 11.73
CA VAL A 276 -5.37 -2.23 11.99
C VAL A 276 -5.10 -2.16 13.48
N MET A 277 -3.89 -1.77 13.83
CA MET A 277 -3.49 -1.53 15.22
C MET A 277 -2.85 -0.14 15.31
N ALA A 278 -3.30 0.63 16.28
CA ALA A 278 -2.67 1.87 16.70
C ALA A 278 -2.03 1.68 18.08
N ARG A 279 -0.74 2.04 18.22
CA ARG A 279 -0.01 2.03 19.47
C ARG A 279 0.20 3.45 19.96
N THR A 280 -0.27 3.74 21.17
CA THR A 280 -0.07 5.01 21.86
C THR A 280 1.15 4.96 22.79
N VAL A 281 1.50 6.10 23.40
CA VAL A 281 2.62 6.15 24.37
C VAL A 281 2.23 5.47 25.69
N LYS A 282 1.00 5.70 26.16
CA LYS A 282 0.51 5.24 27.45
C LYS A 282 -0.80 4.46 27.34
N PRO A 283 -1.06 3.50 28.24
CA PRO A 283 -2.32 2.73 28.25
C PRO A 283 -3.57 3.60 28.37
N GLU A 284 -3.51 4.71 29.13
CA GLU A 284 -4.64 5.63 29.31
C GLU A 284 -5.03 6.29 27.98
N GLN A 285 -4.03 6.65 27.16
CA GLN A 285 -4.25 7.20 25.83
C GLN A 285 -4.88 6.17 24.88
N ALA A 286 -4.52 4.89 25.01
CA ALA A 286 -5.17 3.83 24.25
C ALA A 286 -6.63 3.64 24.69
N GLN A 287 -6.94 3.84 25.96
CA GLN A 287 -8.31 3.82 26.45
C GLN A 287 -9.13 4.96 25.84
N SER A 288 -8.62 6.18 25.88
CA SER A 288 -9.28 7.35 25.25
C SER A 288 -9.45 7.18 23.73
N LEU A 289 -8.46 6.58 23.05
CA LEU A 289 -8.55 6.28 21.63
C LEU A 289 -9.64 5.24 21.34
N LEU A 290 -9.75 4.18 22.15
CA LEU A 290 -10.81 3.17 22.04
C LEU A 290 -12.18 3.82 22.18
N GLU A 291 -12.41 4.59 23.26
CA GLU A 291 -13.68 5.27 23.51
C GLU A 291 -14.06 6.25 22.38
N THR A 292 -13.09 6.95 21.83
CA THR A 292 -13.27 7.82 20.67
C THR A 292 -13.72 7.02 19.43
N LEU A 293 -13.07 5.89 19.14
CA LEU A 293 -13.41 5.06 17.99
C LEU A 293 -14.79 4.40 18.12
N GLU A 294 -15.14 3.92 19.32
CA GLU A 294 -16.46 3.38 19.62
C GLU A 294 -17.55 4.46 19.52
N GLY A 295 -17.27 5.66 20.01
CA GLY A 295 -18.16 6.83 19.85
C GLY A 295 -18.39 7.17 18.38
N LEU A 296 -17.33 7.23 17.58
CA LEU A 296 -17.44 7.47 16.13
C LEU A 296 -18.22 6.34 15.40
N GLN A 297 -18.05 5.08 15.84
CA GLN A 297 -18.83 3.96 15.32
C GLN A 297 -20.31 4.12 15.64
N MET A 298 -20.66 4.53 16.85
CA MET A 298 -22.04 4.77 17.27
C MET A 298 -22.69 5.89 16.45
N VAL A 299 -21.98 7.01 16.25
CA VAL A 299 -22.45 8.12 15.41
C VAL A 299 -22.62 7.67 13.96
N GLY A 300 -21.65 6.91 13.41
CA GLY A 300 -21.74 6.35 12.06
C GLY A 300 -22.96 5.46 11.88
N LYS A 301 -23.26 4.59 12.85
CA LYS A 301 -24.47 3.74 12.87
C LYS A 301 -25.75 4.59 12.86
N ALA A 302 -25.82 5.62 13.69
CA ALA A 302 -26.99 6.50 13.77
C ALA A 302 -27.24 7.24 12.46
N LEU A 303 -26.18 7.72 11.78
CA LEU A 303 -26.29 8.47 10.52
C LEU A 303 -26.70 7.59 9.32
N ILE A 304 -26.28 6.33 9.29
CA ILE A 304 -26.48 5.43 8.16
C ILE A 304 -27.65 4.48 8.38
N GLY A 305 -27.95 4.10 9.63
CA GLY A 305 -28.92 3.06 9.97
C GLY A 305 -30.36 3.29 9.51
N GLY A 306 -30.75 4.54 9.22
CA GLY A 306 -32.07 4.90 8.67
C GLY A 306 -32.12 5.01 7.14
N SER A 307 -31.03 4.75 6.46
CA SER A 307 -30.90 5.02 5.02
C SER A 307 -31.41 3.86 4.16
N LYS A 308 -32.27 4.14 3.18
CA LYS A 308 -32.76 3.17 2.19
C LYS A 308 -31.80 3.15 0.99
N GLY A 309 -31.30 1.97 0.60
CA GLY A 309 -30.39 1.75 -0.54
C GLY A 309 -29.43 0.61 -0.24
N ALA A 310 -29.14 -0.26 -1.22
CA ALA A 310 -28.28 -1.43 -1.05
C ALA A 310 -26.85 -1.03 -0.62
N ASP A 311 -26.32 0.04 -1.19
CA ASP A 311 -25.04 0.65 -0.86
C ASP A 311 -24.96 1.07 0.61
N LYS A 312 -25.97 1.79 1.09
CA LYS A 312 -26.02 2.27 2.47
C LYS A 312 -26.17 1.13 3.48
N GLN A 313 -26.92 0.08 3.10
CA GLN A 313 -27.04 -1.12 3.93
C GLN A 313 -25.71 -1.87 4.05
N VAL A 314 -24.90 -1.92 2.98
CA VAL A 314 -23.53 -2.49 3.06
C VAL A 314 -22.69 -1.66 4.03
N TYR A 315 -22.66 -0.34 3.90
CA TYR A 315 -21.90 0.51 4.83
C TYR A 315 -22.37 0.36 6.27
N ALA A 316 -23.68 0.23 6.53
CA ALA A 316 -24.21 -0.04 7.86
C ALA A 316 -23.67 -1.36 8.41
N ARG A 317 -23.71 -2.45 7.63
CA ARG A 317 -23.15 -3.76 8.04
C ARG A 317 -21.64 -3.68 8.26
N LEU A 318 -20.91 -2.95 7.43
CA LEU A 318 -19.46 -2.77 7.63
C LEU A 318 -19.17 -2.06 8.95
N ILE A 319 -19.87 -0.97 9.26
CA ILE A 319 -19.73 -0.27 10.53
C ILE A 319 -20.08 -1.18 11.71
N ASP A 320 -21.13 -2.00 11.58
CA ASP A 320 -21.54 -2.95 12.62
C ASP A 320 -20.52 -4.09 12.82
N SER A 321 -19.84 -4.50 11.77
CA SER A 321 -18.87 -5.60 11.81
C SER A 321 -17.48 -5.20 12.32
N VAL A 322 -17.19 -3.89 12.42
CA VAL A 322 -15.95 -3.41 13.03
C VAL A 322 -15.93 -3.78 14.51
N LYS A 323 -14.86 -4.43 14.93
CA LYS A 323 -14.58 -4.76 16.33
C LYS A 323 -13.36 -4.01 16.79
N PHE A 324 -13.48 -3.36 17.94
CA PHE A 324 -12.37 -2.74 18.62
C PHE A 324 -11.96 -3.57 19.83
N ALA A 325 -10.66 -3.60 20.12
CA ALA A 325 -10.13 -4.23 21.33
C ALA A 325 -8.87 -3.49 21.79
N ARG A 326 -8.69 -3.32 23.08
CA ARG A 326 -7.49 -2.72 23.67
C ARG A 326 -6.66 -3.78 24.39
N THR A 327 -5.35 -3.70 24.24
CA THR A 327 -4.38 -4.49 25.00
C THR A 327 -3.19 -3.60 25.36
N GLY A 328 -3.06 -3.28 26.65
CA GLY A 328 -2.04 -2.35 27.11
C GLY A 328 -2.20 -0.97 26.46
N ASN A 329 -1.20 -0.52 25.73
CA ASN A 329 -1.19 0.74 24.99
C ASN A 329 -1.52 0.58 23.49
N GLU A 330 -2.13 -0.55 23.09
CA GLU A 330 -2.53 -0.82 21.72
C GLU A 330 -4.05 -0.90 21.60
N VAL A 331 -4.59 -0.27 20.54
CA VAL A 331 -5.98 -0.41 20.10
C VAL A 331 -5.99 -1.14 18.77
N ASN A 332 -6.71 -2.26 18.73
CA ASN A 332 -6.87 -3.08 17.56
C ASN A 332 -8.26 -2.86 16.95
N LEU A 333 -8.32 -2.77 15.64
CA LEU A 333 -9.51 -2.75 14.81
C LEU A 333 -9.50 -4.00 13.94
N ASP A 334 -10.52 -4.82 14.05
CA ASP A 334 -10.75 -5.97 13.19
C ASP A 334 -12.04 -5.76 12.39
N LEU A 335 -11.93 -5.90 11.05
CA LEU A 335 -13.06 -5.82 10.14
C LEU A 335 -13.07 -7.06 9.23
N ARG A 336 -14.20 -7.76 9.18
CA ARG A 336 -14.47 -8.82 8.23
C ARG A 336 -15.54 -8.38 7.27
N VAL A 337 -15.22 -8.41 5.97
CA VAL A 337 -16.14 -8.06 4.89
C VAL A 337 -16.48 -9.34 4.14
N PRO A 338 -17.72 -9.84 4.25
CA PRO A 338 -18.17 -10.99 3.49
C PRO A 338 -18.13 -10.72 1.98
N GLN A 339 -17.91 -11.76 1.18
CA GLN A 339 -17.87 -11.64 -0.28
C GLN A 339 -19.15 -10.99 -0.83
N SER A 340 -20.31 -11.31 -0.28
CA SER A 340 -21.58 -10.70 -0.69
C SER A 340 -21.62 -9.17 -0.55
N ASP A 341 -20.93 -8.62 0.44
CA ASP A 341 -20.83 -7.17 0.62
C ASP A 341 -19.78 -6.57 -0.33
N ILE A 342 -18.67 -7.29 -0.57
CA ILE A 342 -17.69 -6.93 -1.60
C ILE A 342 -18.37 -6.87 -2.96
N ASP A 343 -19.20 -7.84 -3.32
CA ASP A 343 -19.90 -7.90 -4.60
C ASP A 343 -20.78 -6.67 -4.83
N VAL A 344 -21.47 -6.21 -3.79
CA VAL A 344 -22.27 -4.96 -3.85
C VAL A 344 -21.36 -3.74 -4.03
N LEU A 345 -20.27 -3.64 -3.24
CA LEU A 345 -19.33 -2.51 -3.32
C LEU A 345 -18.66 -2.42 -4.70
N VAL A 346 -18.24 -3.56 -5.24
CA VAL A 346 -17.62 -3.66 -6.57
C VAL A 346 -18.60 -3.36 -7.69
N GLY A 347 -19.87 -3.78 -7.53
CA GLY A 347 -20.95 -3.45 -8.48
C GLY A 347 -21.27 -1.95 -8.59
N MET A 348 -20.86 -1.15 -7.59
CA MET A 348 -21.01 0.32 -7.60
C MET A 348 -19.87 1.05 -8.34
N ILE A 349 -18.76 0.37 -8.58
CA ILE A 349 -17.63 0.93 -9.33
C ILE A 349 -17.99 0.85 -10.82
N LYS A 350 -18.40 1.98 -11.38
CA LYS A 350 -18.70 2.14 -12.81
C LYS A 350 -17.46 2.53 -13.59
#